data_1d1c5c02b971c053bc5b80374667cec1
#
_entry.id   1d1c5c02b971c053bc5b80374667cec1
#
_cell.length_a   1.000
_cell.length_b   1.000
_cell.length_c   1.000
_cell.angle_alpha   90.00
_cell.angle_beta   90.00
_cell.angle_gamma   90.00
#
_symmetry.space_group_name_H-M   'P 1'
#
loop_
_entity.id
_entity.type
_entity.pdbx_description
1 polymer ?
#
loop_
_entity_poly.entity_id
_entity_poly.type
_entity_poly.pdbx_seq_one_letter_code
_entity_poly.pdbx_strand_id
1 'polypeptide(L)'
;MLQGLWGKLFIVVTVLLVISIILGGSLWHQLNTTKMQLNDTQAQLNTIQPEMDSLKAEQGRMLSDYANLKKQIDLRLGIGQDAQGFITPDDPIISAKVQEITEGYSEETDEFWRDYKRLFQWVVKNIEYSLDSPTPLLPESIGGTLEWVNDFWRLPIETIRDETGDCEDIAVLLTSMLLNYNQRKFDVWIIGIRTFGSVPKGHVAVAIPIENRRLTILDPASRYYTPFLTMGGVIGSLEVTPAIDDWLARLEEEMRHAQVYVVFSEDFYQEFSTNEEFIDWMYRL
;
A
#
# COMPACT_ATOMS: atom_id res chain seq x y z
N MET A 1 -71.88 35.33 74.05
CA MET A 1 -70.47 35.30 73.68
C MET A 1 -70.11 34.12 72.75
N LEU A 2 -70.73 32.95 72.84
CA LEU A 2 -70.45 31.76 72.07
C LEU A 2 -70.81 31.86 70.54
N GLN A 3 -71.95 32.56 70.19
CA GLN A 3 -72.36 32.68 68.78
C GLN A 3 -71.39 33.45 67.87
N GLY A 4 -70.64 34.43 68.38
CA GLY A 4 -69.62 35.16 67.68
C GLY A 4 -68.35 34.38 67.34
N LEU A 5 -68.03 33.35 68.19
CA LEU A 5 -66.84 32.53 68.04
C LEU A 5 -67.01 31.52 66.88
N TRP A 6 -68.20 30.91 66.78
CA TRP A 6 -68.53 29.96 65.66
C TRP A 6 -68.53 30.63 64.30
N GLY A 7 -69.04 31.88 64.26
CA GLY A 7 -69.00 32.63 62.99
C GLY A 7 -67.57 32.95 62.49
N LYS A 8 -66.66 33.33 63.42
CA LYS A 8 -65.25 33.56 63.11
C LYS A 8 -64.52 32.27 62.69
N LEU A 9 -64.80 31.15 63.41
CA LEU A 9 -64.26 29.86 63.08
C LEU A 9 -64.67 29.38 61.68
N PHE A 10 -65.98 29.54 61.37
CA PHE A 10 -66.50 29.21 60.00
C PHE A 10 -65.82 30.01 58.91
N ILE A 11 -65.62 31.33 59.06
CA ILE A 11 -64.95 32.19 58.10
C ILE A 11 -63.50 31.72 57.93
N VAL A 12 -62.76 31.43 58.96
CA VAL A 12 -61.38 30.98 58.91
C VAL A 12 -61.27 29.64 58.19
N VAL A 13 -62.14 28.67 58.48
CA VAL A 13 -62.15 27.37 57.79
C VAL A 13 -62.52 27.53 56.32
N THR A 14 -63.49 28.39 56.00
CA THR A 14 -63.86 28.66 54.60
C THR A 14 -62.69 29.29 53.79
N VAL A 15 -62.01 30.28 54.34
CA VAL A 15 -60.83 30.93 53.73
C VAL A 15 -59.68 29.89 53.56
N LEU A 16 -59.40 29.08 54.54
CA LEU A 16 -58.38 28.02 54.43
C LEU A 16 -58.76 27.01 53.32
N LEU A 17 -60.02 26.64 53.21
CA LEU A 17 -60.52 25.73 52.18
C LEU A 17 -60.36 26.31 50.77
N VAL A 18 -60.71 27.61 50.59
CA VAL A 18 -60.54 28.31 49.34
C VAL A 18 -59.06 28.43 48.95
N ILE A 19 -58.19 28.77 49.90
CA ILE A 19 -56.73 28.81 49.67
C ILE A 19 -56.23 27.42 49.27
N SER A 20 -56.67 26.37 49.94
CA SER A 20 -56.28 24.99 49.61
C SER A 20 -56.75 24.58 48.22
N ILE A 21 -57.91 24.95 47.77
CA ILE A 21 -58.44 24.71 46.41
C ILE A 21 -57.61 25.47 45.38
N ILE A 22 -57.30 26.73 45.65
CA ILE A 22 -56.47 27.54 44.71
C ILE A 22 -55.05 27.00 44.61
N LEU A 23 -54.43 26.68 45.71
CA LEU A 23 -53.08 26.08 45.75
C LEU A 23 -53.09 24.69 45.07
N GLY A 24 -54.07 23.83 45.37
CA GLY A 24 -54.26 22.53 44.75
C GLY A 24 -54.46 22.64 43.21
N GLY A 25 -55.28 23.58 42.79
CA GLY A 25 -55.49 23.86 41.35
C GLY A 25 -54.24 24.37 40.66
N SER A 26 -53.46 25.26 41.30
CA SER A 26 -52.18 25.75 40.78
C SER A 26 -51.14 24.65 40.66
N LEU A 27 -50.99 23.84 41.72
CA LEU A 27 -50.08 22.70 41.72
C LEU A 27 -50.44 21.66 40.65
N TRP A 28 -51.75 21.37 40.53
CA TRP A 28 -52.22 20.45 39.49
C TRP A 28 -51.97 20.98 38.08
N HIS A 29 -52.18 22.28 37.83
CA HIS A 29 -51.88 22.94 36.54
C HIS A 29 -50.36 22.86 36.25
N GLN A 30 -49.51 23.21 37.21
CA GLN A 30 -48.03 23.08 37.04
C GLN A 30 -47.62 21.65 36.75
N LEU A 31 -48.16 20.66 37.50
CA LEU A 31 -47.87 19.24 37.24
C LEU A 31 -48.27 18.81 35.84
N ASN A 32 -49.42 19.18 35.33
CA ASN A 32 -49.84 18.86 33.99
C ASN A 32 -48.96 19.53 32.90
N THR A 33 -48.60 20.81 33.12
CA THR A 33 -47.71 21.52 32.22
C THR A 33 -46.33 20.85 32.14
N THR A 34 -45.76 20.50 33.30
CA THR A 34 -44.49 19.78 33.40
C THR A 34 -44.55 18.41 32.73
N LYS A 35 -45.68 17.69 32.94
CA LYS A 35 -45.90 16.38 32.28
C LYS A 35 -46.01 16.49 30.76
N MET A 36 -46.65 17.52 30.28
CA MET A 36 -46.73 17.80 28.83
C MET A 36 -45.35 18.12 28.26
N GLN A 37 -44.57 18.97 28.93
CA GLN A 37 -43.19 19.28 28.52
C GLN A 37 -42.31 18.05 28.55
N LEU A 38 -42.40 17.18 29.56
CA LEU A 38 -41.69 15.93 29.65
C LEU A 38 -42.01 15.00 28.48
N ASN A 39 -43.27 14.84 28.15
CA ASN A 39 -43.71 14.01 27.03
C ASN A 39 -43.24 14.57 25.68
N ASP A 40 -43.24 15.89 25.50
CA ASP A 40 -42.71 16.53 24.29
C ASP A 40 -41.22 16.36 24.16
N THR A 41 -40.49 16.58 25.26
CA THR A 41 -39.02 16.33 25.31
C THR A 41 -38.69 14.87 25.03
N GLN A 42 -39.47 13.93 25.57
CA GLN A 42 -39.27 12.50 25.31
C GLN A 42 -39.55 12.15 23.83
N ALA A 43 -40.58 12.77 23.21
CA ALA A 43 -40.84 12.59 21.80
C ALA A 43 -39.74 13.14 20.92
N GLN A 44 -39.17 14.30 21.27
CA GLN A 44 -38.02 14.88 20.55
C GLN A 44 -36.78 13.98 20.71
N LEU A 45 -36.49 13.46 21.90
CA LEU A 45 -35.41 12.51 22.14
C LEU A 45 -35.54 11.26 21.29
N ASN A 46 -36.76 10.71 21.21
CA ASN A 46 -37.02 9.50 20.41
C ASN A 46 -36.83 9.73 18.91
N THR A 47 -36.93 10.97 18.43
CA THR A 47 -36.70 11.35 17.03
C THR A 47 -35.21 11.60 16.77
N ILE A 48 -34.50 12.31 17.69
CA ILE A 48 -33.12 12.69 17.54
C ILE A 48 -32.18 11.49 17.71
N GLN A 49 -32.48 10.57 18.63
CA GLN A 49 -31.62 9.42 18.92
C GLN A 49 -31.34 8.55 17.68
N PRO A 50 -32.35 8.14 16.87
CA PRO A 50 -32.08 7.38 15.65
C PRO A 50 -31.27 8.16 14.59
N GLU A 51 -31.50 9.47 14.47
CA GLU A 51 -30.72 10.31 13.56
C GLU A 51 -29.24 10.37 13.98
N MET A 52 -29.00 10.55 15.29
CA MET A 52 -27.64 10.57 15.83
C MET A 52 -26.95 9.21 15.65
N ASP A 53 -27.64 8.11 15.86
CA ASP A 53 -27.10 6.76 15.67
C ASP A 53 -26.81 6.49 14.19
N SER A 54 -27.65 6.98 13.26
CA SER A 54 -27.41 6.91 11.83
C SER A 54 -26.18 7.71 11.40
N LEU A 55 -26.04 8.95 11.90
CA LEU A 55 -24.88 9.80 11.61
C LEU A 55 -23.57 9.20 12.15
N LYS A 56 -23.60 8.61 13.34
CA LYS A 56 -22.45 7.90 13.90
C LYS A 56 -22.05 6.69 13.04
N ALA A 57 -23.05 5.93 12.57
CA ALA A 57 -22.78 4.79 11.69
C ALA A 57 -22.21 5.23 10.34
N GLU A 58 -22.70 6.33 9.77
CA GLU A 58 -22.16 6.91 8.54
C GLU A 58 -20.74 7.44 8.73
N GLN A 59 -20.49 8.17 9.80
CA GLN A 59 -19.13 8.63 10.16
C GLN A 59 -18.17 7.44 10.32
N GLY A 60 -18.60 6.37 10.98
CA GLY A 60 -17.80 5.15 11.13
C GLY A 60 -17.43 4.51 9.79
N ARG A 61 -18.37 4.46 8.84
CA ARG A 61 -18.12 3.97 7.49
C ARG A 61 -17.13 4.86 6.74
N MET A 62 -17.33 6.17 6.75
CA MET A 62 -16.43 7.12 6.08
C MET A 62 -14.98 7.02 6.60
N LEU A 63 -14.79 6.87 7.92
CA LEU A 63 -13.47 6.67 8.53
C LEU A 63 -12.83 5.34 8.09
N SER A 64 -13.63 4.27 8.03
CA SER A 64 -13.15 2.98 7.54
C SER A 64 -12.74 3.03 6.07
N ASP A 65 -13.54 3.66 5.23
CA ASP A 65 -13.25 3.82 3.80
C ASP A 65 -12.01 4.66 3.57
N TYR A 66 -11.84 5.74 4.36
CA TYR A 66 -10.62 6.55 4.33
C TYR A 66 -9.38 5.74 4.71
N ALA A 67 -9.44 4.97 5.80
CA ALA A 67 -8.32 4.13 6.24
C ALA A 67 -7.97 3.07 5.20
N ASN A 68 -8.96 2.46 4.58
CA ASN A 68 -8.75 1.48 3.51
C ASN A 68 -8.11 2.13 2.27
N LEU A 69 -8.59 3.30 1.85
CA LEU A 69 -8.01 4.02 0.73
C LEU A 69 -6.57 4.44 1.01
N LYS A 70 -6.32 5.00 2.21
CA LYS A 70 -4.96 5.35 2.64
C LYS A 70 -4.03 4.13 2.57
N LYS A 71 -4.46 3.01 3.14
CA LYS A 71 -3.67 1.77 3.08
C LYS A 71 -3.35 1.33 1.65
N GLN A 72 -4.31 1.43 0.72
CA GLN A 72 -4.08 1.08 -0.68
C GLN A 72 -3.07 2.01 -1.36
N ILE A 73 -3.10 3.31 -1.05
CA ILE A 73 -2.12 4.27 -1.55
C ILE A 73 -0.75 4.02 -0.94
N ASP A 74 -0.68 3.81 0.38
CA ASP A 74 0.59 3.56 1.08
C ASP A 74 1.28 2.28 0.58
N LEU A 75 0.51 1.24 0.24
CA LEU A 75 1.05 0.02 -0.37
C LEU A 75 1.78 0.30 -1.70
N ARG A 76 1.34 1.34 -2.44
CA ARG A 76 1.96 1.72 -3.71
C ARG A 76 3.35 2.34 -3.56
N LEU A 77 3.81 2.59 -2.35
CA LEU A 77 5.19 3.03 -2.08
C LEU A 77 6.20 1.88 -2.11
N GLY A 78 5.75 0.63 -2.15
CA GLY A 78 6.62 -0.55 -2.19
C GLY A 78 7.59 -0.65 -1.02
N ILE A 79 7.21 -0.14 0.17
CA ILE A 79 8.10 -0.07 1.33
C ILE A 79 8.23 -1.43 2.01
N GLY A 80 9.46 -1.88 2.18
CA GLY A 80 9.75 -3.13 2.88
C GLY A 80 9.11 -4.34 2.19
N GLN A 81 8.52 -5.23 2.97
CA GLN A 81 7.88 -6.45 2.46
C GLN A 81 6.64 -6.18 1.59
N ASP A 82 6.05 -4.99 1.65
CA ASP A 82 4.91 -4.64 0.80
C ASP A 82 5.28 -4.67 -0.69
N ALA A 83 6.55 -4.44 -1.03
CA ALA A 83 7.08 -4.55 -2.39
C ALA A 83 6.88 -5.94 -3.03
N GLN A 84 6.85 -7.00 -2.22
CA GLN A 84 6.64 -8.38 -2.69
C GLN A 84 5.28 -8.56 -3.38
N GLY A 85 4.26 -7.84 -2.92
CA GLY A 85 2.90 -7.91 -3.46
C GLY A 85 2.76 -7.41 -4.90
N PHE A 86 3.78 -6.74 -5.44
CA PHE A 86 3.80 -6.31 -6.85
C PHE A 86 4.28 -7.40 -7.80
N ILE A 87 4.98 -8.43 -7.32
CA ILE A 87 5.41 -9.57 -8.13
C ILE A 87 4.21 -10.50 -8.32
N THR A 88 3.63 -10.51 -9.52
CA THR A 88 2.38 -11.22 -9.83
C THR A 88 2.53 -12.18 -11.02
N PRO A 89 3.34 -13.24 -10.91
CA PRO A 89 3.62 -14.15 -12.01
C PRO A 89 2.39 -14.95 -12.49
N ASP A 90 1.39 -15.14 -11.62
CA ASP A 90 0.17 -15.89 -11.95
C ASP A 90 -0.93 -15.04 -12.62
N ASP A 91 -0.68 -13.74 -12.84
CA ASP A 91 -1.64 -12.91 -13.55
C ASP A 91 -1.87 -13.46 -14.97
N PRO A 92 -3.13 -13.65 -15.40
CA PRO A 92 -3.44 -14.21 -16.71
C PRO A 92 -2.86 -13.40 -17.89
N ILE A 93 -2.70 -12.08 -17.73
CA ILE A 93 -2.12 -11.21 -18.77
C ILE A 93 -0.61 -11.45 -18.87
N ILE A 94 0.08 -11.61 -17.73
CA ILE A 94 1.49 -11.99 -17.68
C ILE A 94 1.69 -13.35 -18.33
N SER A 95 0.90 -14.35 -17.94
CA SER A 95 0.97 -15.70 -18.52
C SER A 95 0.75 -15.70 -20.04
N ALA A 96 -0.26 -14.97 -20.52
CA ALA A 96 -0.52 -14.85 -21.96
C ALA A 96 0.64 -14.15 -22.70
N LYS A 97 1.22 -13.10 -22.10
CA LYS A 97 2.35 -12.37 -22.71
C LYS A 97 3.62 -13.21 -22.74
N VAL A 98 3.92 -13.94 -21.69
CA VAL A 98 5.05 -14.88 -21.64
C VAL A 98 4.90 -15.95 -22.72
N GLN A 99 3.72 -16.56 -22.83
CA GLN A 99 3.43 -17.56 -23.87
C GLN A 99 3.56 -16.98 -25.30
N GLU A 100 3.14 -15.74 -25.52
CA GLU A 100 3.28 -15.04 -26.82
C GLU A 100 4.76 -14.84 -27.21
N ILE A 101 5.63 -14.57 -26.24
CA ILE A 101 7.04 -14.24 -26.50
C ILE A 101 7.92 -15.48 -26.63
N THR A 102 7.66 -16.52 -25.84
CA THR A 102 8.56 -17.68 -25.65
C THR A 102 7.99 -18.99 -26.20
N GLU A 103 6.70 -19.04 -26.53
CA GLU A 103 5.98 -20.27 -26.90
C GLU A 103 5.87 -21.29 -25.75
N GLY A 104 6.36 -20.95 -24.54
CA GLY A 104 6.29 -21.77 -23.34
C GLY A 104 7.64 -22.16 -22.76
N TYR A 105 7.62 -22.76 -21.56
CA TYR A 105 8.81 -23.16 -20.85
C TYR A 105 9.59 -24.27 -21.56
N SER A 106 10.91 -24.11 -21.68
CA SER A 106 11.84 -25.12 -22.17
C SER A 106 12.82 -25.57 -21.08
N GLU A 107 13.08 -26.88 -21.01
CA GLU A 107 14.10 -27.46 -20.14
C GLU A 107 15.50 -27.43 -20.77
N GLU A 108 15.61 -27.16 -22.07
CA GLU A 108 16.89 -27.05 -22.75
C GLU A 108 17.59 -25.75 -22.35
N THR A 109 18.80 -25.85 -21.82
CA THR A 109 19.55 -24.70 -21.27
C THR A 109 19.72 -23.56 -22.29
N ASP A 110 20.01 -23.87 -23.56
CA ASP A 110 20.21 -22.86 -24.58
C ASP A 110 18.92 -22.14 -24.95
N GLU A 111 17.77 -22.87 -24.98
CA GLU A 111 16.47 -22.27 -25.23
C GLU A 111 16.02 -21.46 -24.02
N PHE A 112 16.18 -21.98 -22.81
CA PHE A 112 15.88 -21.29 -21.55
C PHE A 112 16.53 -19.89 -21.50
N TRP A 113 17.82 -19.79 -21.71
CA TRP A 113 18.53 -18.50 -21.71
C TRP A 113 18.15 -17.60 -22.89
N ARG A 114 17.80 -18.21 -24.01
CA ARG A 114 17.29 -17.49 -25.18
C ARG A 114 15.94 -16.87 -24.89
N ASP A 115 15.05 -17.59 -24.20
CA ASP A 115 13.74 -17.10 -23.81
C ASP A 115 13.83 -16.02 -22.74
N TYR A 116 14.71 -16.17 -21.74
CA TYR A 116 15.01 -15.10 -20.80
C TYR A 116 15.45 -13.81 -21.52
N LYS A 117 16.27 -13.96 -22.53
CA LYS A 117 16.68 -12.83 -23.37
C LYS A 117 15.54 -12.25 -24.19
N ARG A 118 14.64 -13.07 -24.72
CA ARG A 118 13.45 -12.60 -25.46
C ARG A 118 12.53 -11.79 -24.53
N LEU A 119 12.29 -12.27 -23.33
CA LEU A 119 11.49 -11.57 -22.31
C LEU A 119 12.14 -10.23 -21.94
N PHE A 120 13.43 -10.22 -21.61
CA PHE A 120 14.18 -9.00 -21.36
C PHE A 120 14.10 -8.02 -22.53
N GLN A 121 14.35 -8.47 -23.75
CA GLN A 121 14.32 -7.63 -24.95
C GLN A 121 12.92 -7.10 -25.25
N TRP A 122 11.88 -7.90 -24.96
CA TRP A 122 10.51 -7.44 -25.11
C TRP A 122 10.22 -6.28 -24.16
N VAL A 123 10.62 -6.37 -22.89
CA VAL A 123 10.47 -5.30 -21.92
C VAL A 123 11.23 -4.05 -22.38
N VAL A 124 12.51 -4.17 -22.71
CA VAL A 124 13.35 -3.05 -23.18
C VAL A 124 12.76 -2.35 -24.41
N LYS A 125 12.08 -3.10 -25.28
CA LYS A 125 11.55 -2.57 -26.55
C LYS A 125 10.17 -1.94 -26.38
N ASN A 126 9.33 -2.46 -25.48
CA ASN A 126 7.91 -2.12 -25.44
C ASN A 126 7.53 -1.26 -24.22
N ILE A 127 8.41 -1.16 -23.23
CA ILE A 127 8.18 -0.32 -22.05
C ILE A 127 9.13 0.88 -22.12
N GLU A 128 8.56 2.07 -22.21
CA GLU A 128 9.33 3.32 -22.17
C GLU A 128 9.68 3.67 -20.73
N TYR A 129 10.95 3.98 -20.50
CA TYR A 129 11.38 4.46 -19.18
C TYR A 129 10.84 5.86 -18.90
N SER A 130 10.07 6.00 -17.84
CA SER A 130 9.46 7.28 -17.46
C SER A 130 9.38 7.36 -15.93
N LEU A 131 9.96 8.42 -15.38
CA LEU A 131 9.85 8.69 -13.95
C LEU A 131 8.40 8.91 -13.54
N ASP A 132 8.09 8.53 -12.33
CA ASP A 132 6.78 8.74 -11.75
C ASP A 132 6.39 10.21 -11.67
N SER A 133 5.11 10.47 -11.86
CA SER A 133 4.51 11.78 -11.56
C SER A 133 4.31 11.93 -10.07
N PRO A 134 4.41 13.18 -9.53
CA PRO A 134 4.11 13.40 -8.13
C PRO A 134 2.73 12.87 -7.73
N THR A 135 2.71 11.94 -6.78
CA THR A 135 1.52 11.29 -6.27
C THR A 135 1.22 11.78 -4.86
N PRO A 136 -0.03 12.21 -4.56
CA PRO A 136 -0.39 12.67 -3.23
C PRO A 136 -0.56 11.49 -2.27
N LEU A 137 0.06 11.59 -1.09
CA LEU A 137 -0.18 10.69 0.03
C LEU A 137 -1.29 11.24 0.92
N LEU A 138 -2.22 10.40 1.30
CA LEU A 138 -3.27 10.79 2.24
C LEU A 138 -2.68 10.99 3.64
N PRO A 139 -3.05 12.09 4.34
CA PRO A 139 -2.58 12.36 5.69
C PRO A 139 -3.09 11.30 6.68
N GLU A 140 -2.50 11.26 7.89
CA GLU A 140 -2.94 10.35 8.96
C GLU A 140 -4.38 10.60 9.43
N SER A 141 -4.89 11.81 9.23
CA SER A 141 -6.26 12.17 9.57
C SER A 141 -6.89 13.05 8.50
N ILE A 142 -8.21 12.93 8.34
CA ILE A 142 -9.01 13.75 7.43
C ILE A 142 -8.79 15.24 7.77
N GLY A 143 -8.45 16.04 6.75
CA GLY A 143 -8.16 17.46 6.89
C GLY A 143 -6.69 17.79 7.20
N GLY A 144 -5.80 16.79 7.31
CA GLY A 144 -4.36 17.00 7.38
C GLY A 144 -3.76 17.47 6.06
N THR A 145 -2.46 17.80 6.08
CA THR A 145 -1.72 18.25 4.89
C THR A 145 -1.34 17.05 4.01
N LEU A 146 -1.54 17.17 2.70
CA LEU A 146 -1.07 16.19 1.72
C LEU A 146 0.45 16.29 1.58
N GLU A 147 1.10 15.14 1.55
CA GLU A 147 2.48 14.99 1.12
C GLU A 147 2.50 14.49 -0.32
N TRP A 148 3.60 14.74 -1.03
CA TRP A 148 3.77 14.34 -2.42
C TRP A 148 5.05 13.53 -2.57
N VAL A 149 4.96 12.40 -3.26
CA VAL A 149 6.08 11.51 -3.55
C VAL A 149 6.20 11.28 -5.05
N ASN A 150 7.41 11.00 -5.51
CA ASN A 150 7.71 10.63 -6.89
C ASN A 150 8.15 9.17 -6.96
N ASP A 151 7.41 8.31 -6.27
CA ASP A 151 7.69 6.88 -6.15
C ASP A 151 6.35 6.17 -6.00
N PHE A 152 5.89 5.49 -7.02
CA PHE A 152 4.56 4.87 -7.05
C PHE A 152 4.60 3.57 -7.86
N TRP A 153 4.79 2.49 -7.17
CA TRP A 153 4.92 1.15 -7.75
C TRP A 153 3.66 0.71 -8.49
N ARG A 154 3.83 0.24 -9.72
CA ARG A 154 2.78 -0.31 -10.57
C ARG A 154 2.79 -1.83 -10.55
N LEU A 155 1.61 -2.41 -10.68
CA LEU A 155 1.50 -3.83 -10.97
C LEU A 155 1.97 -4.12 -12.42
N PRO A 156 2.53 -5.30 -12.71
CA PRO A 156 2.95 -5.69 -14.06
C PRO A 156 1.92 -5.43 -15.15
N ILE A 157 0.64 -5.69 -14.86
CA ILE A 157 -0.47 -5.43 -15.78
C ILE A 157 -0.65 -3.94 -16.08
N GLU A 158 -0.40 -3.06 -15.11
CA GLU A 158 -0.49 -1.61 -15.30
C GLU A 158 0.66 -1.12 -16.19
N THR A 159 1.89 -1.61 -15.92
CA THR A 159 3.07 -1.31 -16.73
C THR A 159 2.91 -1.79 -18.19
N ILE A 160 2.35 -2.98 -18.40
CA ILE A 160 2.04 -3.47 -19.77
C ILE A 160 0.99 -2.60 -20.44
N ARG A 161 -0.08 -2.23 -19.74
CA ARG A 161 -1.18 -1.43 -20.32
C ARG A 161 -0.74 -0.02 -20.68
N ASP A 162 0.04 0.59 -19.81
CA ASP A 162 0.48 1.98 -19.96
C ASP A 162 1.74 2.09 -20.84
N GLU A 163 2.42 0.97 -21.12
CA GLU A 163 3.65 0.85 -21.91
C GLU A 163 4.79 1.74 -21.38
N THR A 164 4.75 2.07 -20.08
CA THR A 164 5.70 2.96 -19.42
C THR A 164 5.87 2.59 -17.95
N GLY A 165 7.03 2.89 -17.37
CA GLY A 165 7.37 2.70 -15.97
C GLY A 165 8.80 3.12 -15.69
N ASP A 166 9.16 3.27 -14.43
CA ASP A 166 10.55 3.48 -14.02
C ASP A 166 11.24 2.17 -13.61
N CYS A 167 12.33 2.25 -12.84
CA CYS A 167 13.17 1.06 -12.61
C CYS A 167 12.44 -0.05 -11.86
N GLU A 168 11.65 0.26 -10.83
CA GLU A 168 10.92 -0.71 -10.04
C GLU A 168 9.78 -1.35 -10.82
N ASP A 169 9.01 -0.58 -11.58
CA ASP A 169 7.91 -1.07 -12.41
C ASP A 169 8.41 -2.07 -13.45
N ILE A 170 9.51 -1.71 -14.10
CA ILE A 170 10.14 -2.52 -15.14
C ILE A 170 10.78 -3.78 -14.56
N ALA A 171 11.41 -3.68 -13.37
CA ALA A 171 11.99 -4.83 -12.69
C ALA A 171 10.91 -5.80 -12.19
N VAL A 172 9.84 -5.30 -11.59
CA VAL A 172 8.69 -6.09 -11.14
C VAL A 172 8.02 -6.82 -12.30
N LEU A 173 7.82 -6.13 -13.43
CA LEU A 173 7.28 -6.73 -14.64
C LEU A 173 8.16 -7.87 -15.12
N LEU A 174 9.47 -7.63 -15.30
CA LEU A 174 10.38 -8.67 -15.79
C LEU A 174 10.49 -9.83 -14.81
N THR A 175 10.58 -9.58 -13.51
CA THR A 175 10.59 -10.63 -12.48
C THR A 175 9.35 -11.51 -12.57
N SER A 176 8.16 -10.89 -12.67
CA SER A 176 6.90 -11.63 -12.81
C SER A 176 6.86 -12.49 -14.08
N MET A 177 7.37 -11.96 -15.19
CA MET A 177 7.45 -12.71 -16.46
C MET A 177 8.41 -13.90 -16.36
N LEU A 178 9.58 -13.73 -15.73
CA LEU A 178 10.58 -14.77 -15.59
C LEU A 178 10.13 -15.88 -14.62
N LEU A 179 9.51 -15.53 -13.50
CA LEU A 179 8.90 -16.49 -12.56
C LEU A 179 7.75 -17.28 -13.19
N ASN A 180 6.93 -16.61 -14.00
CA ASN A 180 5.88 -17.31 -14.77
C ASN A 180 6.49 -18.28 -15.79
N TYR A 181 7.46 -17.81 -16.59
CA TYR A 181 8.12 -18.63 -17.59
C TYR A 181 8.76 -19.87 -16.98
N ASN A 182 9.56 -19.72 -15.92
CA ASN A 182 10.26 -20.85 -15.30
C ASN A 182 9.38 -21.66 -14.34
N GLN A 183 8.09 -21.33 -14.19
CA GLN A 183 7.15 -22.01 -13.33
C GLN A 183 7.63 -22.10 -11.85
N ARG A 184 8.36 -21.07 -11.39
CA ARG A 184 9.02 -21.00 -10.07
C ARG A 184 10.01 -22.14 -9.79
N LYS A 185 10.56 -22.76 -10.84
CA LYS A 185 11.60 -23.81 -10.68
C LYS A 185 12.96 -23.22 -10.32
N PHE A 186 13.18 -21.96 -10.63
CA PHE A 186 14.41 -21.23 -10.37
C PHE A 186 14.11 -19.87 -9.75
N ASP A 187 14.96 -19.46 -8.83
CA ASP A 187 14.83 -18.18 -8.17
C ASP A 187 15.03 -17.02 -9.13
N VAL A 188 14.19 -16.02 -9.02
CA VAL A 188 14.31 -14.71 -9.67
C VAL A 188 14.00 -13.66 -8.63
N TRP A 189 14.93 -12.75 -8.41
CA TRP A 189 14.85 -11.73 -7.38
C TRP A 189 14.85 -10.34 -7.99
N ILE A 190 14.34 -9.39 -7.24
CA ILE A 190 14.62 -7.97 -7.44
C ILE A 190 15.79 -7.62 -6.52
N ILE A 191 16.80 -6.97 -7.07
CA ILE A 191 17.95 -6.45 -6.35
C ILE A 191 17.90 -4.93 -6.35
N GLY A 192 17.92 -4.33 -5.16
CA GLY A 192 17.92 -2.88 -4.97
C GLY A 192 19.27 -2.36 -4.50
N ILE A 193 19.74 -1.28 -5.13
CA ILE A 193 20.93 -0.54 -4.73
C ILE A 193 20.57 0.89 -4.34
N ARG A 194 21.34 1.47 -3.42
CA ARG A 194 21.19 2.87 -3.04
C ARG A 194 22.56 3.54 -2.80
N THR A 195 22.59 4.84 -3.07
CA THR A 195 23.74 5.69 -2.70
C THR A 195 23.60 6.20 -1.27
N PHE A 196 24.73 6.55 -0.66
CA PHE A 196 24.79 7.20 0.65
C PHE A 196 25.15 8.67 0.45
N GLY A 197 24.28 9.57 0.90
CA GLY A 197 24.48 11.02 0.75
C GLY A 197 23.31 11.81 1.34
N SER A 198 23.34 13.11 1.15
CA SER A 198 22.28 14.02 1.62
C SER A 198 20.93 13.78 0.92
N VAL A 199 20.97 13.28 -0.31
CA VAL A 199 19.83 12.83 -1.09
C VAL A 199 20.19 11.47 -1.67
N PRO A 200 19.76 10.35 -1.01
CA PRO A 200 20.01 9.01 -1.52
C PRO A 200 19.29 8.81 -2.84
N LYS A 201 19.98 8.19 -3.80
CA LYS A 201 19.37 7.68 -5.03
C LYS A 201 19.26 6.18 -4.95
N GLY A 202 18.15 5.63 -5.41
CA GLY A 202 17.90 4.21 -5.51
C GLY A 202 17.83 3.76 -6.96
N HIS A 203 18.10 2.48 -7.19
CA HIS A 203 17.85 1.80 -8.46
C HIS A 203 17.60 0.33 -8.21
N VAL A 204 16.79 -0.30 -9.04
CA VAL A 204 16.49 -1.72 -8.92
C VAL A 204 16.65 -2.42 -10.27
N ALA A 205 17.01 -3.69 -10.21
CA ALA A 205 17.14 -4.59 -11.34
C ALA A 205 16.67 -6.00 -10.97
N VAL A 206 16.69 -6.91 -11.91
CA VAL A 206 16.42 -8.32 -11.69
C VAL A 206 17.73 -9.08 -11.48
N ALA A 207 17.79 -9.94 -10.47
CA ALA A 207 18.91 -10.79 -10.15
C ALA A 207 18.50 -12.26 -10.17
N ILE A 208 19.33 -13.09 -10.78
CA ILE A 208 19.12 -14.53 -10.89
C ILE A 208 20.33 -15.23 -10.27
N PRO A 209 20.17 -15.86 -9.11
CA PRO A 209 21.24 -16.62 -8.52
C PRO A 209 21.51 -17.88 -9.36
N ILE A 210 22.78 -18.16 -9.56
CA ILE A 210 23.26 -19.31 -10.32
C ILE A 210 24.17 -20.13 -9.43
N GLU A 211 24.15 -21.44 -9.59
CA GLU A 211 25.06 -22.34 -8.86
C GLU A 211 26.51 -21.85 -8.90
N ASN A 212 27.31 -22.29 -7.92
CA ASN A 212 28.72 -21.97 -7.79
C ASN A 212 28.99 -20.46 -7.58
N ARG A 213 28.16 -19.79 -6.77
CA ARG A 213 28.37 -18.38 -6.38
C ARG A 213 28.36 -17.42 -7.56
N ARG A 214 27.53 -17.68 -8.52
CA ARG A 214 27.39 -16.83 -9.71
C ARG A 214 26.07 -16.09 -9.69
N LEU A 215 26.05 -14.98 -10.37
CA LEU A 215 24.89 -14.08 -10.47
C LEU A 215 24.71 -13.62 -11.90
N THR A 216 23.47 -13.60 -12.35
CA THR A 216 23.04 -12.92 -13.57
C THR A 216 22.20 -11.71 -13.16
N ILE A 217 22.53 -10.55 -13.69
CA ILE A 217 21.75 -9.32 -13.49
C ILE A 217 21.14 -8.93 -14.81
N LEU A 218 19.85 -8.63 -14.79
CA LEU A 218 19.07 -8.11 -15.91
C LEU A 218 18.48 -6.75 -15.50
N ASP A 219 18.95 -5.69 -16.13
CA ASP A 219 18.50 -4.33 -15.87
C ASP A 219 17.92 -3.73 -17.16
N PRO A 220 16.62 -3.89 -17.41
CA PRO A 220 15.99 -3.35 -18.61
C PRO A 220 16.00 -1.82 -18.64
N ALA A 221 15.93 -1.15 -17.49
CA ALA A 221 15.95 0.31 -17.39
C ALA A 221 17.26 0.88 -17.92
N SER A 222 18.40 0.25 -17.58
CA SER A 222 19.74 0.61 -18.10
C SER A 222 20.10 -0.14 -19.40
N ARG A 223 19.22 -0.99 -19.92
CA ARG A 223 19.45 -1.85 -21.09
C ARG A 223 20.67 -2.75 -20.91
N TYR A 224 20.92 -3.19 -19.69
CA TYR A 224 22.05 -4.03 -19.32
C TYR A 224 21.61 -5.45 -18.99
N TYR A 225 22.42 -6.41 -19.34
CA TYR A 225 22.39 -7.78 -18.81
C TYR A 225 23.80 -8.31 -18.68
N THR A 226 24.04 -9.17 -17.68
CA THR A 226 25.32 -9.84 -17.50
C THR A 226 25.69 -10.63 -18.75
N PRO A 227 26.79 -10.31 -19.46
CA PRO A 227 27.14 -10.97 -20.70
C PRO A 227 27.76 -12.34 -20.46
N PHE A 228 27.61 -13.24 -21.41
CA PHE A 228 28.44 -14.44 -21.50
C PHE A 228 29.81 -14.07 -22.06
N LEU A 229 30.87 -14.23 -21.27
CA LEU A 229 32.22 -13.72 -21.60
C LEU A 229 32.81 -14.24 -22.91
N THR A 230 32.40 -15.43 -23.36
CA THR A 230 32.93 -16.09 -24.56
C THR A 230 32.03 -16.03 -25.77
N MET A 231 30.76 -15.69 -25.60
CA MET A 231 29.76 -15.58 -26.70
C MET A 231 29.02 -14.25 -26.59
N GLY A 232 29.51 -13.24 -27.28
CA GLY A 232 28.87 -11.92 -27.30
C GLY A 232 27.39 -11.97 -27.64
N GLY A 233 26.58 -11.26 -26.84
CA GLY A 233 25.14 -11.13 -27.07
C GLY A 233 24.26 -12.22 -26.46
N VAL A 234 24.81 -13.15 -25.70
CA VAL A 234 24.06 -14.14 -24.87
C VAL A 234 24.06 -13.68 -23.43
N ILE A 235 22.94 -13.87 -22.71
CA ILE A 235 22.87 -13.70 -21.26
C ILE A 235 23.79 -14.74 -20.64
N GLY A 236 24.62 -14.29 -19.70
CA GLY A 236 25.57 -15.13 -18.97
C GLY A 236 25.49 -14.86 -17.48
N SER A 237 26.43 -15.43 -16.75
CA SER A 237 26.61 -15.18 -15.33
C SER A 237 28.08 -14.91 -15.00
N LEU A 238 28.32 -14.12 -13.97
CA LEU A 238 29.63 -13.86 -13.39
C LEU A 238 29.64 -14.33 -11.94
N GLU A 239 30.81 -14.42 -11.32
CA GLU A 239 30.88 -14.49 -9.85
C GLU A 239 30.20 -13.25 -9.25
N VAL A 240 29.66 -13.38 -8.03
CA VAL A 240 28.79 -12.34 -7.42
C VAL A 240 29.46 -10.96 -7.43
N THR A 241 30.70 -10.84 -6.95
CA THR A 241 31.39 -9.54 -6.91
C THR A 241 31.62 -8.95 -8.30
N PRO A 242 32.21 -9.66 -9.28
CA PRO A 242 32.31 -9.17 -10.65
C PRO A 242 30.96 -8.83 -11.31
N ALA A 243 29.89 -9.55 -10.97
CA ALA A 243 28.56 -9.25 -11.52
C ALA A 243 28.05 -7.89 -11.03
N ILE A 244 28.19 -7.61 -9.74
CA ILE A 244 27.83 -6.32 -9.15
C ILE A 244 28.70 -5.20 -9.70
N ASP A 245 30.00 -5.39 -9.73
CA ASP A 245 30.95 -4.36 -10.21
C ASP A 245 30.70 -4.01 -11.69
N ASP A 246 30.47 -5.00 -12.56
CA ASP A 246 30.19 -4.75 -13.97
C ASP A 246 28.84 -4.03 -14.15
N TRP A 247 27.81 -4.40 -13.39
CA TRP A 247 26.53 -3.72 -13.42
C TRP A 247 26.66 -2.26 -12.97
N LEU A 248 27.23 -2.01 -11.78
CA LEU A 248 27.44 -0.66 -11.25
C LEU A 248 28.25 0.23 -12.21
N ALA A 249 29.24 -0.33 -12.88
CA ALA A 249 30.05 0.40 -13.87
C ALA A 249 29.24 0.88 -15.09
N ARG A 250 28.07 0.30 -15.36
CA ARG A 250 27.16 0.68 -16.47
C ARG A 250 26.19 1.78 -16.10
N LEU A 251 26.00 2.02 -14.79
CA LEU A 251 25.10 3.05 -14.30
C LEU A 251 25.73 4.45 -14.39
N GLU A 252 24.92 5.47 -14.14
CA GLU A 252 25.39 6.84 -14.03
C GLU A 252 26.50 6.96 -12.97
N GLU A 253 27.40 7.92 -13.15
CA GLU A 253 28.58 8.08 -12.29
C GLU A 253 28.23 8.12 -10.79
N GLU A 254 27.14 8.78 -10.44
CA GLU A 254 26.66 8.89 -9.06
C GLU A 254 26.26 7.53 -8.45
N MET A 255 25.76 6.59 -9.27
CA MET A 255 25.31 5.27 -8.85
C MET A 255 26.45 4.24 -8.75
N ARG A 256 27.63 4.51 -9.31
CA ARG A 256 28.76 3.56 -9.32
C ARG A 256 29.30 3.18 -7.94
N HIS A 257 28.97 3.98 -6.92
CA HIS A 257 29.32 3.72 -5.53
C HIS A 257 28.11 3.28 -4.68
N ALA A 258 27.01 2.95 -5.32
CA ALA A 258 25.84 2.44 -4.63
C ALA A 258 26.11 1.07 -4.00
N GLN A 259 25.36 0.76 -2.97
CA GLN A 259 25.44 -0.54 -2.29
C GLN A 259 24.12 -1.28 -2.43
N VAL A 260 24.20 -2.60 -2.52
CA VAL A 260 23.03 -3.46 -2.41
C VAL A 260 22.45 -3.29 -1.02
N TYR A 261 21.20 -2.88 -0.95
CA TYR A 261 20.48 -2.70 0.33
C TYR A 261 19.34 -3.68 0.52
N VAL A 262 18.83 -4.28 -0.57
CA VAL A 262 17.71 -5.23 -0.49
C VAL A 262 17.76 -6.22 -1.65
N VAL A 263 17.32 -7.43 -1.36
CA VAL A 263 16.96 -8.45 -2.35
C VAL A 263 15.63 -9.06 -1.92
N PHE A 264 14.70 -9.21 -2.85
CA PHE A 264 13.41 -9.82 -2.55
C PHE A 264 12.80 -10.53 -3.75
N SER A 265 11.86 -11.42 -3.48
CA SER A 265 10.99 -12.07 -4.45
C SER A 265 9.56 -12.10 -3.92
N GLU A 266 8.65 -12.83 -4.54
CA GLU A 266 7.26 -12.96 -4.06
C GLU A 266 7.15 -13.58 -2.65
N ASP A 267 8.12 -14.37 -2.24
CA ASP A 267 8.08 -15.19 -1.02
C ASP A 267 9.24 -14.92 -0.04
N PHE A 268 10.20 -14.07 -0.38
CA PHE A 268 11.27 -13.72 0.55
C PHE A 268 11.69 -12.25 0.44
N TYR A 269 12.27 -11.71 1.51
CA TYR A 269 12.75 -10.34 1.62
C TYR A 269 13.96 -10.28 2.55
N GLN A 270 15.09 -9.72 2.06
CA GLN A 270 16.32 -9.60 2.83
C GLN A 270 16.97 -8.24 2.61
N GLU A 271 17.26 -7.53 3.71
CA GLU A 271 18.00 -6.27 3.71
C GLU A 271 19.49 -6.48 4.04
N PHE A 272 20.30 -5.55 3.54
CA PHE A 272 21.74 -5.53 3.75
C PHE A 272 22.20 -4.11 4.10
N SER A 273 23.25 -4.03 4.90
CA SER A 273 23.85 -2.74 5.26
C SER A 273 25.04 -2.39 4.35
N THR A 274 25.68 -3.39 3.75
CA THR A 274 26.86 -3.24 2.86
C THR A 274 26.86 -4.28 1.74
N ASN A 275 27.68 -4.03 0.70
CA ASN A 275 27.90 -5.00 -0.37
C ASN A 275 28.58 -6.28 0.16
N GLU A 276 29.45 -6.17 1.15
CA GLU A 276 30.12 -7.32 1.75
C GLU A 276 29.10 -8.24 2.45
N GLU A 277 28.14 -7.67 3.17
CA GLU A 277 27.08 -8.45 3.81
C GLU A 277 26.23 -9.20 2.77
N PHE A 278 25.88 -8.56 1.66
CA PHE A 278 25.18 -9.21 0.54
C PHE A 278 26.05 -10.34 -0.08
N ILE A 279 27.33 -10.08 -0.36
CA ILE A 279 28.24 -11.06 -0.95
C ILE A 279 28.42 -12.26 -0.01
N ASP A 280 28.62 -12.02 1.28
CA ASP A 280 28.72 -13.08 2.28
C ASP A 280 27.43 -13.90 2.41
N TRP A 281 26.28 -13.26 2.26
CA TRP A 281 24.99 -13.94 2.24
C TRP A 281 24.86 -14.83 1.00
N MET A 282 25.18 -14.32 -0.19
CA MET A 282 25.17 -15.08 -1.44
C MET A 282 26.11 -16.31 -1.38
N TYR A 283 27.20 -16.21 -0.62
CA TYR A 283 28.16 -17.32 -0.47
C TYR A 283 27.69 -18.42 0.47
N ARG A 284 26.59 -18.19 1.20
CA ARG A 284 25.97 -19.19 2.10
C ARG A 284 24.77 -19.89 1.46
N LEU A 285 24.27 -19.39 0.33
CA LEU A 285 23.23 -20.05 -0.48
C LEU A 285 23.87 -21.20 -1.28
#